data_e2f5a11c7fca594c9c630cbca5f75a17
#
_entry.id   e2f5a11c7fca594c9c630cbca5f75a17
#
_cell.length_a   1.000
_cell.length_b   1.000
_cell.length_c   1.000
_cell.angle_alpha   90.00
_cell.angle_beta   90.00
_cell.angle_gamma   90.00
#
_symmetry.space_group_name_H-M   'P 1'
#
loop_
_entity.id
_entity.type
_entity.pdbx_description
1 polymer ?
#
loop_
_entity_poly.entity_id
_entity_poly.type
_entity_poly.pdbx_seq_one_letter_code
_entity_poly.pdbx_strand_id
1 'polypeptide(L)'
;MRKVIGIGETVLDIIFKDNKPVEAVPGGSTFNAIISLGRCGVNASFISEAGNDRVGDYIIKFLRENGVNADNVSTFPDSKSPVSLAFLNTKNDAEYIFYKDHPHDQLEFTYPDIQPDDIVIFSSYYAVNPVIRPQVLGLLDYARSHGAIIYYDVNYRPAHKDDVIRITPNLLENLDYADIVRGSNEDFATLYKKDEADKVYNAEISFYCKQFIYTQGSQPVEVRGGKDFKKSYPVHNTSIVSTIGAGDNFNAGFIFGMLKYGITRDDLLRGLTEEQWDKAINCGLNFSADCCKDIFNYVSREFGEQMKG
;
A
#
# COMPACT_ATOMS: atom_id res chain seq x y z
N MET A 1 -5.72 9.60 -19.32
CA MET A 1 -5.51 8.27 -18.68
C MET A 1 -5.57 8.51 -17.19
N ARG A 2 -6.37 7.74 -16.45
CA ARG A 2 -6.48 7.84 -15.00
C ARG A 2 -5.11 7.64 -14.36
N LYS A 3 -4.82 8.35 -13.31
CA LYS A 3 -3.54 8.26 -12.60
C LYS A 3 -3.70 7.66 -11.19
N VAL A 4 -2.61 7.18 -10.65
CA VAL A 4 -2.52 6.70 -9.26
C VAL A 4 -1.53 7.57 -8.50
N ILE A 5 -1.96 8.12 -7.39
CA ILE A 5 -1.14 8.92 -6.49
C ILE A 5 -0.95 8.15 -5.20
N GLY A 6 0.29 7.78 -4.90
CA GLY A 6 0.64 7.18 -3.61
C GLY A 6 1.16 8.22 -2.64
N ILE A 7 0.76 8.11 -1.37
CA ILE A 7 1.39 8.84 -0.27
C ILE A 7 1.86 7.85 0.78
N GLY A 8 3.14 7.92 1.16
CA GLY A 8 3.72 6.96 2.11
C GLY A 8 5.17 7.23 2.42
N GLU A 9 5.71 6.45 3.33
CA GLU A 9 7.13 6.51 3.68
C GLU A 9 8.01 5.86 2.61
N THR A 10 9.26 6.31 2.58
CA THR A 10 10.36 5.63 1.87
C THR A 10 11.36 5.10 2.88
N VAL A 11 11.98 3.98 2.56
CA VAL A 11 13.05 3.38 3.36
C VAL A 11 14.00 2.63 2.44
N LEU A 12 15.30 2.62 2.75
CA LEU A 12 16.23 1.71 2.11
C LEU A 12 16.37 0.45 2.96
N ASP A 13 15.83 -0.67 2.49
CA ASP A 13 15.94 -1.97 3.15
C ASP A 13 17.27 -2.63 2.79
N ILE A 14 18.15 -2.86 3.76
CA ILE A 14 19.37 -3.66 3.60
C ILE A 14 19.05 -5.08 4.04
N ILE A 15 18.98 -5.98 3.07
CA ILE A 15 18.59 -7.38 3.27
C ILE A 15 19.79 -8.20 3.70
N PHE A 16 19.65 -8.91 4.83
CA PHE A 16 20.65 -9.83 5.36
C PHE A 16 20.17 -11.27 5.25
N LYS A 17 21.04 -12.15 4.76
CA LYS A 17 20.87 -13.59 4.81
C LYS A 17 22.11 -14.21 5.45
N ASP A 18 21.90 -15.10 6.42
CA ASP A 18 22.99 -15.71 7.21
C ASP A 18 23.95 -14.64 7.80
N ASN A 19 23.38 -13.54 8.33
CA ASN A 19 24.08 -12.38 8.89
C ASN A 19 25.03 -11.65 7.90
N LYS A 20 24.83 -11.84 6.59
CA LYS A 20 25.57 -11.12 5.55
C LYS A 20 24.62 -10.27 4.73
N PRO A 21 24.97 -9.00 4.42
CA PRO A 21 24.17 -8.19 3.52
C PRO A 21 24.21 -8.82 2.12
N VAL A 22 23.06 -8.98 1.51
CA VAL A 22 22.92 -9.58 0.18
C VAL A 22 22.41 -8.59 -0.85
N GLU A 23 21.58 -7.62 -0.43
CA GLU A 23 21.00 -6.63 -1.33
C GLU A 23 20.59 -5.38 -0.53
N ALA A 24 20.43 -4.24 -1.22
CA ALA A 24 19.85 -3.04 -0.69
C ALA A 24 18.79 -2.52 -1.66
N VAL A 25 17.54 -2.48 -1.24
CA VAL A 25 16.40 -2.13 -2.09
C VAL A 25 15.56 -1.01 -1.46
N PRO A 26 15.13 0.00 -2.23
CA PRO A 26 14.15 0.96 -1.73
C PRO A 26 12.82 0.26 -1.42
N GLY A 27 12.16 0.67 -0.35
CA GLY A 27 10.92 0.06 0.12
C GLY A 27 9.99 1.05 0.81
N GLY A 28 8.93 0.52 1.35
CA GLY A 28 7.80 1.18 1.98
C GLY A 28 6.51 0.61 1.40
N SER A 29 5.46 0.47 2.21
CA SER A 29 4.25 -0.24 1.77
C SER A 29 3.63 0.39 0.52
N THR A 30 3.23 1.65 0.59
CA THR A 30 2.69 2.37 -0.58
C THR A 30 3.73 2.49 -1.70
N PHE A 31 5.01 2.68 -1.36
CA PHE A 31 6.11 2.72 -2.32
C PHE A 31 6.17 1.46 -3.18
N ASN A 32 6.12 0.28 -2.55
CA ASN A 32 6.16 -1.01 -3.25
C ASN A 32 5.01 -1.16 -4.26
N ALA A 33 3.81 -0.76 -3.85
CA ALA A 33 2.63 -0.78 -4.72
C ALA A 33 2.80 0.16 -5.93
N ILE A 34 3.29 1.38 -5.70
CA ILE A 34 3.49 2.40 -6.74
C ILE A 34 4.59 1.98 -7.73
N ILE A 35 5.69 1.38 -7.26
CA ILE A 35 6.73 0.82 -8.16
C ILE A 35 6.15 -0.25 -9.08
N SER A 36 5.35 -1.15 -8.54
CA SER A 36 4.73 -2.22 -9.33
C SER A 36 3.75 -1.68 -10.38
N LEU A 37 2.96 -0.67 -10.03
CA LEU A 37 2.09 0.03 -10.97
C LEU A 37 2.90 0.74 -12.07
N GLY A 38 3.98 1.43 -11.72
CA GLY A 38 4.86 2.09 -12.68
C GLY A 38 5.50 1.10 -13.65
N ARG A 39 5.96 -0.07 -13.17
CA ARG A 39 6.46 -1.16 -14.02
C ARG A 39 5.43 -1.65 -15.03
N CYS A 40 4.16 -1.63 -14.66
CA CYS A 40 3.04 -1.99 -15.54
C CYS A 40 2.56 -0.83 -16.44
N GLY A 41 3.27 0.29 -16.50
CA GLY A 41 2.96 1.42 -17.38
C GLY A 41 1.79 2.30 -16.89
N VAL A 42 1.37 2.17 -15.65
CA VAL A 42 0.35 3.05 -15.05
C VAL A 42 0.95 4.44 -14.85
N ASN A 43 0.17 5.49 -15.14
CA ASN A 43 0.53 6.86 -14.80
C ASN A 43 0.51 7.03 -13.28
N ALA A 44 1.66 6.79 -12.64
CA ALA A 44 1.82 6.75 -11.19
C ALA A 44 2.71 7.90 -10.69
N SER A 45 2.34 8.50 -9.56
CA SER A 45 3.15 9.49 -8.84
C SER A 45 3.24 9.14 -7.37
N PHE A 46 4.30 9.62 -6.72
CA PHE A 46 4.54 9.33 -5.31
C PHE A 46 4.81 10.61 -4.52
N ILE A 47 4.11 10.76 -3.40
CA ILE A 47 4.27 11.85 -2.44
C ILE A 47 4.97 11.27 -1.22
N SER A 48 6.13 11.81 -0.88
CA SER A 48 6.94 11.34 0.25
C SER A 48 8.00 12.35 0.65
N GLU A 49 8.81 11.97 1.61
CA GLU A 49 9.99 12.71 2.06
C GLU A 49 11.23 11.82 2.11
N ALA A 50 12.39 12.41 1.93
CA ALA A 50 13.69 11.75 2.03
C ALA A 50 14.74 12.74 2.58
N GLY A 51 15.86 12.23 3.05
CA GLY A 51 17.02 13.07 3.35
C GLY A 51 17.68 13.56 2.06
N ASN A 52 18.31 14.72 2.13
CA ASN A 52 19.19 15.20 1.05
C ASN A 52 20.55 14.47 1.15
N ASP A 53 20.54 13.19 0.82
CA ASP A 53 21.70 12.31 0.90
C ASP A 53 21.68 11.25 -0.23
N ARG A 54 22.73 10.44 -0.30
CA ARG A 54 22.85 9.42 -1.36
C ARG A 54 21.75 8.37 -1.35
N VAL A 55 21.14 8.11 -0.19
CA VAL A 55 20.02 7.17 -0.08
C VAL A 55 18.77 7.80 -0.68
N GLY A 56 18.50 9.07 -0.36
CA GLY A 56 17.39 9.83 -0.96
C GLY A 56 17.53 9.95 -2.47
N ASP A 57 18.73 10.29 -2.97
CA ASP A 57 19.01 10.32 -4.42
C ASP A 57 18.73 8.95 -5.08
N TYR A 58 19.14 7.87 -4.43
CA TYR A 58 18.90 6.52 -4.93
C TYR A 58 17.41 6.18 -4.98
N ILE A 59 16.66 6.50 -3.93
CA ILE A 59 15.20 6.27 -3.86
C ILE A 59 14.49 7.03 -4.99
N ILE A 60 14.79 8.33 -5.16
CA ILE A 60 14.19 9.16 -6.20
C ILE A 60 14.53 8.64 -7.61
N LYS A 61 15.78 8.28 -7.83
CA LYS A 61 16.23 7.67 -9.08
C LYS A 61 15.48 6.37 -9.35
N PHE A 62 15.35 5.51 -8.35
CA PHE A 62 14.66 4.23 -8.47
C PHE A 62 13.18 4.39 -8.84
N LEU A 63 12.47 5.36 -8.25
CA LEU A 63 11.10 5.70 -8.63
C LEU A 63 11.03 6.01 -10.14
N ARG A 64 11.87 6.93 -10.61
CA ARG A 64 11.89 7.37 -12.01
C ARG A 64 12.24 6.24 -12.99
N GLU A 65 13.20 5.38 -12.64
CA GLU A 65 13.60 4.22 -13.44
C GLU A 65 12.52 3.13 -13.55
N ASN A 66 11.53 3.18 -12.65
CA ASN A 66 10.36 2.31 -12.66
C ASN A 66 9.08 3.01 -13.15
N GLY A 67 9.22 4.16 -13.86
CA GLY A 67 8.11 4.84 -14.51
C GLY A 67 7.21 5.63 -13.56
N VAL A 68 7.68 5.97 -12.36
CA VAL A 68 6.94 6.74 -11.37
C VAL A 68 7.40 8.19 -11.35
N ASN A 69 6.46 9.14 -11.38
CA ASN A 69 6.75 10.54 -11.14
C ASN A 69 7.11 10.76 -9.66
N ALA A 70 8.31 11.28 -9.41
CA ALA A 70 8.87 11.53 -8.08
C ALA A 70 9.01 13.04 -7.76
N ASP A 71 8.30 13.92 -8.46
CA ASP A 71 8.47 15.38 -8.28
C ASP A 71 7.93 15.86 -6.92
N ASN A 72 7.06 15.07 -6.28
CA ASN A 72 6.55 15.30 -4.93
C ASN A 72 7.26 14.46 -3.84
N VAL A 73 8.47 13.99 -4.12
CA VAL A 73 9.35 13.46 -3.07
C VAL A 73 10.27 14.58 -2.62
N SER A 74 9.92 15.20 -1.49
CA SER A 74 10.67 16.33 -0.93
C SER A 74 11.95 15.84 -0.24
N THR A 75 13.04 16.61 -0.37
CA THR A 75 14.32 16.29 0.27
C THR A 75 14.73 17.39 1.25
N PHE A 76 15.18 16.99 2.45
CA PHE A 76 15.49 17.90 3.53
C PHE A 76 16.97 17.79 3.91
N PRO A 77 17.74 18.90 3.91
CA PRO A 77 19.20 18.88 4.13
C PRO A 77 19.58 18.46 5.53
N ASP A 78 18.73 18.71 6.51
CA ASP A 78 19.00 18.42 7.93
C ASP A 78 18.50 17.03 8.35
N SER A 79 17.98 16.24 7.41
CA SER A 79 17.44 14.90 7.66
C SER A 79 18.27 13.83 6.97
N LYS A 80 18.26 12.62 7.53
CA LYS A 80 18.81 11.42 6.90
C LYS A 80 17.70 10.55 6.37
N SER A 81 17.89 10.00 5.17
CA SER A 81 16.95 9.04 4.63
C SER A 81 16.86 7.80 5.53
N PRO A 82 15.64 7.29 5.79
CA PRO A 82 15.46 6.10 6.62
C PRO A 82 16.13 4.87 6.01
N VAL A 83 16.71 4.05 6.87
CA VAL A 83 17.30 2.75 6.51
C VAL A 83 16.73 1.68 7.44
N SER A 84 16.45 0.51 6.91
CA SER A 84 16.14 -0.66 7.71
C SER A 84 17.15 -1.78 7.47
N LEU A 85 17.33 -2.64 8.47
CA LEU A 85 18.02 -3.90 8.33
C LEU A 85 16.98 -5.01 8.37
N ALA A 86 16.84 -5.76 7.29
CA ALA A 86 15.88 -6.86 7.14
C ALA A 86 16.65 -8.19 7.24
N PHE A 87 16.55 -8.89 8.37
CA PHE A 87 17.20 -10.17 8.60
C PHE A 87 16.24 -11.31 8.21
N LEU A 88 16.57 -12.03 7.14
CA LEU A 88 15.80 -13.18 6.69
C LEU A 88 16.06 -14.39 7.59
N ASN A 89 15.00 -14.99 8.13
CA ASN A 89 15.07 -16.26 8.83
C ASN A 89 15.10 -17.45 7.85
N THR A 90 15.16 -18.67 8.37
CA THR A 90 15.18 -19.90 7.57
C THR A 90 13.93 -20.12 6.70
N LYS A 91 12.84 -19.40 6.99
CA LYS A 91 11.59 -19.41 6.22
C LYS A 91 11.48 -18.23 5.27
N ASN A 92 12.54 -17.41 5.17
CA ASN A 92 12.57 -16.13 4.44
C ASN A 92 11.54 -15.08 4.95
N ASP A 93 11.09 -15.17 6.21
CA ASP A 93 10.40 -14.08 6.87
C ASP A 93 11.44 -13.08 7.36
N ALA A 94 11.16 -11.78 7.26
CA ALA A 94 12.10 -10.74 7.66
C ALA A 94 11.80 -10.20 9.06
N GLU A 95 12.85 -10.14 9.88
CA GLU A 95 12.88 -9.34 11.10
C GLU A 95 13.51 -7.99 10.78
N TYR A 96 12.83 -6.89 11.13
CA TYR A 96 13.25 -5.54 10.78
C TYR A 96 13.79 -4.77 11.98
N ILE A 97 14.93 -4.07 11.77
CA ILE A 97 15.45 -3.03 12.65
C ILE A 97 15.46 -1.72 11.86
N PHE A 98 14.71 -0.71 12.32
CA PHE A 98 14.60 0.58 11.64
C PHE A 98 15.54 1.62 12.23
N TYR A 99 16.24 2.33 11.37
CA TYR A 99 17.05 3.50 11.68
C TYR A 99 16.41 4.71 11.02
N LYS A 100 15.63 5.45 11.79
CA LYS A 100 14.95 6.68 11.37
C LYS A 100 15.48 7.83 12.21
N ASP A 101 16.02 8.84 11.56
CA ASP A 101 16.72 9.96 12.23
C ASP A 101 15.92 11.27 12.19
N HIS A 102 14.81 11.32 11.47
CA HIS A 102 14.06 12.55 11.37
C HIS A 102 12.62 12.37 11.86
N PRO A 103 12.07 13.41 12.52
CA PRO A 103 10.63 13.48 12.69
C PRO A 103 9.99 13.61 11.31
N HIS A 104 8.94 12.86 11.08
CA HIS A 104 8.09 12.99 9.87
C HIS A 104 7.21 14.25 9.98
N ASP A 105 7.80 15.41 10.22
CA ASP A 105 7.08 16.68 10.43
C ASP A 105 7.25 17.66 9.26
N GLN A 106 8.00 17.25 8.25
CA GLN A 106 8.42 18.12 7.14
C GLN A 106 7.83 17.71 5.79
N LEU A 107 6.77 16.89 5.78
CA LEU A 107 6.12 16.49 4.54
C LEU A 107 5.56 17.72 3.82
N GLU A 108 6.23 18.12 2.76
CA GLU A 108 5.83 19.21 1.88
C GLU A 108 5.60 18.67 0.47
N PHE A 109 4.51 19.07 -0.16
CA PHE A 109 4.23 18.71 -1.54
C PHE A 109 3.33 19.72 -2.21
N THR A 110 3.40 19.78 -3.54
CA THR A 110 2.41 20.47 -4.35
C THR A 110 1.25 19.53 -4.64
N TYR A 111 0.02 19.97 -4.41
CA TYR A 111 -1.15 19.16 -4.72
C TYR A 111 -1.12 18.72 -6.18
N PRO A 112 -1.14 17.40 -6.46
CA PRO A 112 -1.17 16.91 -7.82
C PRO A 112 -2.50 17.33 -8.50
N ASP A 113 -2.46 17.49 -9.83
CA ASP A 113 -3.69 17.64 -10.59
C ASP A 113 -4.49 16.34 -10.53
N ILE A 114 -5.55 16.31 -9.72
CA ILE A 114 -6.44 15.16 -9.52
C ILE A 114 -7.70 15.35 -10.37
N GLN A 115 -8.06 14.29 -11.10
CA GLN A 115 -9.27 14.22 -11.91
C GLN A 115 -10.24 13.19 -11.33
N PRO A 116 -11.55 13.26 -11.64
CA PRO A 116 -12.50 12.22 -11.23
C PRO A 116 -12.02 10.81 -11.61
N ASP A 117 -12.21 9.87 -10.69
CA ASP A 117 -11.79 8.47 -10.79
C ASP A 117 -10.26 8.21 -10.77
N ASP A 118 -9.40 9.25 -10.65
CA ASP A 118 -8.02 9.01 -10.25
C ASP A 118 -7.99 8.30 -8.88
N ILE A 119 -6.92 7.59 -8.58
CA ILE A 119 -6.87 6.78 -7.35
C ILE A 119 -5.78 7.33 -6.42
N VAL A 120 -6.14 7.61 -5.18
CA VAL A 120 -5.19 7.91 -4.11
C VAL A 120 -5.05 6.70 -3.21
N ILE A 121 -3.83 6.17 -3.11
CA ILE A 121 -3.49 5.06 -2.20
C ILE A 121 -2.60 5.56 -1.07
N PHE A 122 -2.94 5.17 0.14
CA PHE A 122 -2.17 5.46 1.35
C PHE A 122 -2.26 4.30 2.34
N SER A 123 -1.24 4.15 3.18
CA SER A 123 -1.15 2.95 4.02
C SER A 123 -0.27 3.12 5.24
N SER A 124 -0.25 2.09 6.09
CA SER A 124 0.64 1.86 7.21
C SER A 124 0.61 2.93 8.32
N TYR A 125 1.60 2.90 9.21
CA TYR A 125 1.73 3.90 10.28
C TYR A 125 1.86 5.33 9.74
N TYR A 126 2.43 5.49 8.54
CA TYR A 126 2.55 6.80 7.89
C TYR A 126 1.18 7.49 7.73
N ALA A 127 0.16 6.72 7.34
CA ALA A 127 -1.19 7.22 7.15
C ALA A 127 -1.90 7.67 8.46
N VAL A 128 -1.47 7.16 9.59
CA VAL A 128 -2.06 7.48 10.92
C VAL A 128 -1.13 8.28 11.82
N ASN A 129 0.08 8.61 11.35
CA ASN A 129 1.08 9.35 12.12
C ASN A 129 0.55 10.75 12.49
N PRO A 130 0.40 11.08 13.79
CA PRO A 130 -0.14 12.37 14.21
C PRO A 130 0.69 13.57 13.76
N VAL A 131 2.00 13.37 13.51
CA VAL A 131 2.92 14.47 13.16
C VAL A 131 2.62 15.04 11.78
N ILE A 132 2.38 14.18 10.79
CA ILE A 132 2.06 14.58 9.40
C ILE A 132 0.56 14.53 9.10
N ARG A 133 -0.26 14.35 10.12
CA ARG A 133 -1.72 14.20 9.94
C ARG A 133 -2.38 15.33 9.16
N PRO A 134 -2.04 16.63 9.42
CA PRO A 134 -2.64 17.73 8.66
C PRO A 134 -2.38 17.62 7.15
N GLN A 135 -1.19 17.21 6.75
CA GLN A 135 -0.81 17.05 5.34
C GLN A 135 -1.57 15.87 4.69
N VAL A 136 -1.66 14.75 5.40
CA VAL A 136 -2.43 13.57 4.95
C VAL A 136 -3.90 13.95 4.77
N LEU A 137 -4.53 14.56 5.77
CA LEU A 137 -5.93 15.02 5.69
C LEU A 137 -6.15 16.01 4.54
N GLY A 138 -5.24 16.99 4.40
CA GLY A 138 -5.34 17.96 3.31
C GLY A 138 -5.35 17.29 1.92
N LEU A 139 -4.54 16.23 1.72
CA LEU A 139 -4.56 15.47 0.47
C LEU A 139 -5.86 14.67 0.32
N LEU A 140 -6.36 14.04 1.39
CA LEU A 140 -7.59 13.26 1.33
C LEU A 140 -8.82 14.13 1.05
N ASP A 141 -8.91 15.31 1.68
CA ASP A 141 -9.95 16.32 1.40
C ASP A 141 -9.89 16.80 -0.05
N TYR A 142 -8.70 17.11 -0.51
CA TYR A 142 -8.47 17.54 -1.90
C TYR A 142 -8.89 16.44 -2.89
N ALA A 143 -8.45 15.19 -2.67
CA ALA A 143 -8.80 14.05 -3.50
C ALA A 143 -10.32 13.79 -3.53
N ARG A 144 -10.96 13.78 -2.36
CA ARG A 144 -12.42 13.59 -2.23
C ARG A 144 -13.20 14.68 -2.98
N SER A 145 -12.77 15.94 -2.86
CA SER A 145 -13.42 17.09 -3.52
C SER A 145 -13.29 17.05 -5.04
N HIS A 146 -12.29 16.36 -5.58
CA HIS A 146 -12.07 16.17 -7.01
C HIS A 146 -12.61 14.84 -7.54
N GLY A 147 -13.34 14.08 -6.71
CA GLY A 147 -13.99 12.84 -7.13
C GLY A 147 -13.02 11.66 -7.33
N ALA A 148 -11.84 11.71 -6.73
CA ALA A 148 -10.92 10.59 -6.75
C ALA A 148 -11.44 9.41 -5.91
N ILE A 149 -10.95 8.22 -6.24
CA ILE A 149 -11.13 7.01 -5.44
C ILE A 149 -10.05 6.98 -4.37
N ILE A 150 -10.44 6.77 -3.13
CA ILE A 150 -9.54 6.69 -1.98
C ILE A 150 -9.41 5.24 -1.55
N TYR A 151 -8.21 4.69 -1.70
CA TYR A 151 -7.85 3.32 -1.33
C TYR A 151 -6.97 3.32 -0.08
N TYR A 152 -7.46 2.77 1.01
CA TYR A 152 -6.74 2.67 2.27
C TYR A 152 -6.31 1.24 2.57
N ASP A 153 -5.00 1.02 2.72
CA ASP A 153 -4.45 -0.22 3.26
C ASP A 153 -4.02 0.00 4.72
N VAL A 154 -4.65 -0.70 5.63
CA VAL A 154 -4.42 -0.56 7.08
C VAL A 154 -2.97 -0.82 7.43
N ASN A 155 -2.42 -1.96 7.00
CA ASN A 155 -1.02 -2.38 7.13
C ASN A 155 -0.35 -1.94 8.45
N TYR A 156 -0.98 -2.27 9.58
CA TYR A 156 -0.56 -1.86 10.91
C TYR A 156 0.34 -2.90 11.57
N ARG A 157 1.61 -2.58 11.72
CA ARG A 157 2.62 -3.53 12.22
C ARG A 157 2.55 -3.68 13.74
N PRO A 158 2.79 -4.90 14.28
CA PRO A 158 2.86 -5.15 15.73
C PRO A 158 3.87 -4.28 16.49
N ALA A 159 4.90 -3.79 15.81
CA ALA A 159 5.88 -2.85 16.37
C ALA A 159 5.26 -1.55 16.90
N HIS A 160 4.08 -1.17 16.40
CA HIS A 160 3.35 0.05 16.79
C HIS A 160 2.18 -0.23 17.77
N LYS A 161 2.06 -1.46 18.31
CA LYS A 161 0.93 -1.87 19.16
C LYS A 161 0.66 -0.94 20.35
N ASP A 162 1.70 -0.30 20.88
CA ASP A 162 1.60 0.59 22.04
C ASP A 162 1.03 1.98 21.68
N ASP A 163 1.00 2.31 20.39
CA ASP A 163 0.46 3.56 19.86
C ASP A 163 -1.04 3.49 19.50
N VAL A 164 -1.68 2.32 19.58
CA VAL A 164 -3.06 2.09 19.11
C VAL A 164 -4.03 3.15 19.63
N ILE A 165 -3.99 3.47 20.93
CA ILE A 165 -4.90 4.47 21.52
C ILE A 165 -4.66 5.85 20.90
N ARG A 166 -3.40 6.23 20.71
CA ARG A 166 -3.01 7.54 20.17
C ARG A 166 -3.43 7.73 18.72
N ILE A 167 -3.34 6.67 17.92
CA ILE A 167 -3.61 6.73 16.46
C ILE A 167 -5.06 6.41 16.10
N THR A 168 -5.86 5.88 17.05
CA THR A 168 -7.26 5.49 16.78
C THR A 168 -8.11 6.59 16.13
N PRO A 169 -8.06 7.87 16.56
CA PRO A 169 -8.82 8.91 15.87
C PRO A 169 -8.46 9.03 14.38
N ASN A 170 -7.16 9.02 14.05
CA ASN A 170 -6.67 9.11 12.68
C ASN A 170 -7.04 7.87 11.85
N LEU A 171 -7.06 6.70 12.50
CA LEU A 171 -7.48 5.46 11.87
C LEU A 171 -8.96 5.51 11.47
N LEU A 172 -9.83 5.97 12.38
CA LEU A 172 -11.27 6.10 12.11
C LEU A 172 -11.55 7.11 10.99
N GLU A 173 -10.84 8.24 10.99
CA GLU A 173 -10.92 9.21 9.89
C GLU A 173 -10.50 8.60 8.55
N ASN A 174 -9.41 7.79 8.53
CA ASN A 174 -9.00 7.10 7.31
C ASN A 174 -10.07 6.14 6.79
N LEU A 175 -10.74 5.39 7.69
CA LEU A 175 -11.85 4.51 7.32
C LEU A 175 -13.03 5.30 6.72
N ASP A 176 -13.32 6.50 7.24
CA ASP A 176 -14.38 7.37 6.74
C ASP A 176 -14.04 7.98 5.36
N TYR A 177 -12.77 8.29 5.12
CA TYR A 177 -12.32 8.77 3.81
C TYR A 177 -12.34 7.68 2.73
N ALA A 178 -12.07 6.43 3.10
CA ALA A 178 -11.83 5.35 2.16
C ALA A 178 -13.09 4.92 1.39
N ASP A 179 -12.98 4.84 0.06
CA ASP A 179 -13.95 4.15 -0.80
C ASP A 179 -13.72 2.63 -0.77
N ILE A 180 -12.46 2.21 -0.49
CA ILE A 180 -12.05 0.81 -0.31
C ILE A 180 -11.09 0.73 0.87
N VAL A 181 -11.32 -0.22 1.76
CA VAL A 181 -10.40 -0.58 2.85
C VAL A 181 -9.85 -1.99 2.62
N ARG A 182 -8.54 -2.12 2.68
CA ARG A 182 -7.88 -3.42 2.73
C ARG A 182 -7.08 -3.54 4.03
N GLY A 183 -6.99 -4.73 4.58
CA GLY A 183 -6.08 -5.06 5.68
C GLY A 183 -5.89 -6.56 5.81
N SER A 184 -4.88 -6.95 6.58
CA SER A 184 -4.59 -8.35 6.88
C SER A 184 -5.19 -8.79 8.21
N ASN A 185 -5.29 -10.10 8.39
CA ASN A 185 -5.67 -10.69 9.69
C ASN A 185 -4.75 -10.22 10.83
N GLU A 186 -3.46 -10.03 10.56
CA GLU A 186 -2.48 -9.55 11.55
C GLU A 186 -2.74 -8.09 11.95
N ASP A 187 -3.11 -7.23 11.00
CA ASP A 187 -3.48 -5.83 11.26
C ASP A 187 -4.64 -5.76 12.25
N PHE A 188 -5.73 -6.47 11.96
CA PHE A 188 -6.94 -6.42 12.76
C PHE A 188 -6.82 -7.19 14.09
N ALA A 189 -6.02 -8.25 14.13
CA ALA A 189 -5.66 -8.90 15.39
C ALA A 189 -4.88 -7.94 16.31
N THR A 190 -3.99 -7.12 15.73
CA THR A 190 -3.20 -6.12 16.48
C THR A 190 -4.08 -4.99 16.97
N LEU A 191 -4.91 -4.40 16.09
CA LEU A 191 -5.74 -3.23 16.38
C LEU A 191 -6.94 -3.55 17.27
N TYR A 192 -7.68 -4.61 16.94
CA TYR A 192 -9.01 -4.88 17.49
C TYR A 192 -9.15 -6.22 18.20
N LYS A 193 -8.10 -7.03 18.24
CA LYS A 193 -8.14 -8.40 18.77
C LYS A 193 -9.18 -9.28 18.05
N LYS A 194 -9.36 -9.03 16.74
CA LYS A 194 -10.26 -9.78 15.85
C LYS A 194 -9.48 -10.31 14.66
N ASP A 195 -9.72 -11.56 14.29
CA ASP A 195 -8.99 -12.31 13.26
C ASP A 195 -9.90 -12.99 12.23
N GLU A 196 -11.19 -12.61 12.20
CA GLU A 196 -12.18 -13.11 11.25
C GLU A 196 -12.77 -11.96 10.43
N ALA A 197 -12.83 -12.13 9.11
CA ALA A 197 -13.32 -11.09 8.18
C ALA A 197 -14.71 -10.54 8.55
N ASP A 198 -15.67 -11.42 8.90
CA ASP A 198 -17.02 -10.99 9.29
C ASP A 198 -17.05 -10.20 10.59
N LYS A 199 -16.26 -10.62 11.58
CA LYS A 199 -16.17 -9.91 12.86
C LYS A 199 -15.55 -8.52 12.70
N VAL A 200 -14.49 -8.43 11.90
CA VAL A 200 -13.83 -7.16 11.58
C VAL A 200 -14.78 -6.25 10.80
N TYR A 201 -15.35 -6.75 9.71
CA TYR A 201 -16.23 -5.96 8.87
C TYR A 201 -17.43 -5.40 9.63
N ASN A 202 -18.18 -6.26 10.33
CA ASN A 202 -19.41 -5.86 10.99
C ASN A 202 -19.19 -4.95 12.21
N ALA A 203 -18.07 -5.10 12.92
CA ALA A 203 -17.83 -4.34 14.15
C ALA A 203 -17.00 -3.07 13.93
N GLU A 204 -16.13 -3.03 12.91
CA GLU A 204 -15.14 -1.96 12.78
C GLU A 204 -15.22 -1.20 11.44
N ILE A 205 -15.52 -1.88 10.33
CA ILE A 205 -15.36 -1.28 8.99
C ILE A 205 -16.69 -0.81 8.39
N SER A 206 -17.74 -1.62 8.48
CA SER A 206 -19.02 -1.41 7.75
C SER A 206 -19.74 -0.08 8.06
N PHE A 207 -19.41 0.53 9.19
CA PHE A 207 -19.95 1.84 9.60
C PHE A 207 -19.36 2.99 8.77
N TYR A 208 -18.15 2.81 8.22
CA TYR A 208 -17.38 3.82 7.51
C TYR A 208 -17.26 3.49 6.02
N CYS A 209 -16.83 2.28 5.70
CA CYS A 209 -16.56 1.84 4.33
C CYS A 209 -17.34 0.57 3.98
N LYS A 210 -17.94 0.54 2.77
CA LYS A 210 -18.70 -0.61 2.30
C LYS A 210 -17.83 -1.66 1.62
N GLN A 211 -16.74 -1.25 0.97
CA GLN A 211 -15.88 -2.13 0.20
C GLN A 211 -14.68 -2.55 1.05
N PHE A 212 -14.64 -3.81 1.41
CA PHE A 212 -13.62 -4.34 2.33
C PHE A 212 -12.95 -5.59 1.76
N ILE A 213 -11.62 -5.59 1.81
CA ILE A 213 -10.76 -6.70 1.40
C ILE A 213 -9.95 -7.16 2.61
N TYR A 214 -10.09 -8.42 2.97
CA TYR A 214 -9.39 -9.03 4.08
C TYR A 214 -8.46 -10.13 3.57
N THR A 215 -7.17 -9.98 3.84
CA THR A 215 -6.13 -10.94 3.42
C THR A 215 -5.59 -11.69 4.62
N GLN A 216 -5.15 -12.94 4.41
CA GLN A 216 -4.69 -13.82 5.50
C GLN A 216 -3.60 -14.78 5.01
N GLY A 217 -2.54 -14.21 4.43
CA GLY A 217 -1.39 -14.96 3.91
C GLY A 217 -1.79 -15.94 2.82
N SER A 218 -1.52 -17.22 3.02
CA SER A 218 -1.86 -18.31 2.08
C SER A 218 -3.33 -18.75 2.12
N GLN A 219 -4.12 -18.22 3.06
CA GLN A 219 -5.55 -18.50 3.12
C GLN A 219 -6.32 -17.64 2.12
N PRO A 220 -7.56 -17.99 1.77
CA PRO A 220 -8.36 -17.22 0.81
C PRO A 220 -8.50 -15.74 1.18
N VAL A 221 -8.53 -14.89 0.17
CA VAL A 221 -8.88 -13.47 0.32
C VAL A 221 -10.39 -13.36 0.49
N GLU A 222 -10.82 -12.75 1.57
CA GLU A 222 -12.23 -12.52 1.87
C GLU A 222 -12.65 -11.10 1.49
N VAL A 223 -13.78 -10.97 0.79
CA VAL A 223 -14.32 -9.68 0.36
C VAL A 223 -15.70 -9.45 0.95
N ARG A 224 -15.95 -8.23 1.36
CA ARG A 224 -17.26 -7.74 1.78
C ARG A 224 -17.60 -6.47 1.00
N GLY A 225 -18.77 -6.46 0.37
CA GLY A 225 -19.24 -5.34 -0.46
C GLY A 225 -20.65 -4.92 -0.10
N GLY A 226 -20.81 -3.96 0.83
CA GLY A 226 -22.13 -3.56 1.29
C GLY A 226 -22.81 -4.62 2.16
N LYS A 227 -24.16 -4.60 2.20
CA LYS A 227 -24.92 -5.39 3.17
C LYS A 227 -24.87 -6.90 2.94
N ASP A 228 -24.79 -7.34 1.69
CA ASP A 228 -25.07 -8.75 1.36
C ASP A 228 -23.98 -9.42 0.50
N PHE A 229 -23.00 -8.67 -0.03
CA PHE A 229 -21.96 -9.26 -0.85
C PHE A 229 -20.83 -9.83 0.00
N LYS A 230 -20.65 -11.14 -0.13
CA LYS A 230 -19.54 -11.88 0.50
C LYS A 230 -18.99 -12.87 -0.51
N LYS A 231 -17.67 -12.84 -0.70
CA LYS A 231 -16.99 -13.82 -1.54
C LYS A 231 -15.60 -14.13 -1.04
N SER A 232 -15.19 -15.37 -1.22
CA SER A 232 -13.88 -15.89 -0.87
C SER A 232 -13.13 -16.27 -2.14
N TYR A 233 -11.87 -15.85 -2.25
CA TYR A 233 -11.02 -16.08 -3.41
C TYR A 233 -9.79 -16.87 -3.01
N PRO A 234 -9.59 -18.08 -3.55
CA PRO A 234 -8.41 -18.88 -3.25
C PRO A 234 -7.14 -18.19 -3.73
N VAL A 235 -6.10 -18.25 -2.91
CA VAL A 235 -4.78 -17.74 -3.27
C VAL A 235 -4.12 -18.66 -4.31
N HIS A 236 -3.44 -18.07 -5.30
CA HIS A 236 -2.74 -18.84 -6.32
C HIS A 236 -1.58 -19.64 -5.72
N ASN A 237 -1.51 -20.93 -6.06
CA ASN A 237 -0.34 -21.73 -5.75
C ASN A 237 0.86 -21.26 -6.59
N THR A 238 1.91 -20.80 -5.93
CA THR A 238 3.17 -20.41 -6.56
C THR A 238 4.34 -20.91 -5.73
N SER A 239 5.52 -21.03 -6.35
CA SER A 239 6.75 -21.25 -5.61
C SER A 239 7.12 -19.99 -4.85
N ILE A 240 7.02 -20.02 -3.53
CA ILE A 240 7.29 -18.86 -2.69
C ILE A 240 8.79 -18.82 -2.36
N VAL A 241 9.42 -17.70 -2.72
CA VAL A 241 10.79 -17.35 -2.31
C VAL A 241 10.75 -16.41 -1.12
N SER A 242 9.86 -15.40 -1.17
CA SER A 242 9.64 -14.44 -0.08
C SER A 242 8.18 -13.99 -0.08
N THR A 243 7.65 -13.64 1.10
CA THR A 243 6.31 -13.04 1.23
C THR A 243 6.37 -11.54 1.46
N ILE A 244 7.57 -10.96 1.47
CA ILE A 244 7.76 -9.51 1.64
C ILE A 244 7.12 -8.78 0.46
N GLY A 245 6.34 -7.74 0.75
CA GLY A 245 5.66 -6.96 -0.28
C GLY A 245 4.44 -7.64 -0.94
N ALA A 246 4.10 -8.89 -0.57
CA ALA A 246 2.95 -9.60 -1.15
C ALA A 246 1.63 -8.82 -1.01
N GLY A 247 1.38 -8.23 0.16
CA GLY A 247 0.23 -7.37 0.44
C GLY A 247 0.24 -6.08 -0.37
N ASP A 248 1.40 -5.43 -0.46
CA ASP A 248 1.58 -4.20 -1.22
C ASP A 248 1.32 -4.42 -2.72
N ASN A 249 1.80 -5.57 -3.23
CA ASN A 249 1.59 -5.95 -4.62
C ASN A 249 0.16 -6.43 -4.89
N PHE A 250 -0.51 -7.03 -3.91
CA PHE A 250 -1.95 -7.26 -4.02
C PHE A 250 -2.71 -5.93 -4.21
N ASN A 251 -2.37 -4.89 -3.44
CA ASN A 251 -2.95 -3.55 -3.60
C ASN A 251 -2.69 -2.99 -5.00
N ALA A 252 -1.44 -3.07 -5.47
CA ALA A 252 -1.07 -2.63 -6.81
C ALA A 252 -1.90 -3.35 -7.89
N GLY A 253 -2.01 -4.67 -7.81
CA GLY A 253 -2.76 -5.48 -8.76
C GLY A 253 -4.26 -5.20 -8.72
N PHE A 254 -4.85 -5.02 -7.54
CA PHE A 254 -6.25 -4.64 -7.41
C PHE A 254 -6.53 -3.28 -8.06
N ILE A 255 -5.69 -2.27 -7.78
CA ILE A 255 -5.75 -0.94 -8.40
C ILE A 255 -5.55 -1.03 -9.91
N PHE A 256 -4.57 -1.80 -10.37
CA PHE A 256 -4.38 -2.06 -11.80
C PHE A 256 -5.64 -2.65 -12.44
N GLY A 257 -6.28 -3.62 -11.79
CA GLY A 257 -7.56 -4.19 -12.22
C GLY A 257 -8.67 -3.16 -12.33
N MET A 258 -8.79 -2.26 -11.34
CA MET A 258 -9.76 -1.16 -11.39
C MET A 258 -9.54 -0.26 -12.61
N LEU A 259 -8.29 0.09 -12.90
CA LEU A 259 -7.95 0.91 -14.07
C LEU A 259 -8.25 0.16 -15.38
N LYS A 260 -7.79 -1.08 -15.48
CA LYS A 260 -7.91 -1.93 -16.68
C LYS A 260 -9.36 -2.20 -17.07
N TYR A 261 -10.21 -2.40 -16.08
CA TYR A 261 -11.63 -2.74 -16.31
C TYR A 261 -12.59 -1.56 -16.14
N GLY A 262 -12.04 -0.35 -16.01
CA GLY A 262 -12.83 0.88 -15.98
C GLY A 262 -13.73 1.01 -14.75
N ILE A 263 -13.35 0.42 -13.60
CA ILE A 263 -14.11 0.55 -12.35
C ILE A 263 -13.99 1.97 -11.84
N THR A 264 -15.13 2.65 -11.71
CA THR A 264 -15.24 4.06 -11.32
C THR A 264 -15.59 4.22 -9.84
N ARG A 265 -15.50 5.46 -9.33
CA ARG A 265 -15.98 5.79 -7.99
C ARG A 265 -17.48 5.57 -7.85
N ASP A 266 -18.23 5.87 -8.89
CA ASP A 266 -19.69 5.62 -8.92
C ASP A 266 -20.03 4.13 -8.79
N ASP A 267 -19.21 3.22 -9.35
CA ASP A 267 -19.37 1.78 -9.18
C ASP A 267 -19.17 1.38 -7.71
N LEU A 268 -18.15 1.93 -7.05
CA LEU A 268 -17.90 1.69 -5.63
C LEU A 268 -19.04 2.19 -4.74
N LEU A 269 -19.59 3.37 -5.04
CA LEU A 269 -20.70 3.94 -4.28
C LEU A 269 -22.00 3.13 -4.43
N ARG A 270 -22.24 2.58 -5.63
CA ARG A 270 -23.37 1.67 -5.90
C ARG A 270 -23.17 0.26 -5.35
N GLY A 271 -21.92 -0.12 -5.12
CA GLY A 271 -21.47 -1.47 -4.82
C GLY A 271 -21.01 -2.19 -6.09
N LEU A 272 -19.81 -2.74 -6.04
CA LEU A 272 -19.23 -3.47 -7.17
C LEU A 272 -20.04 -4.74 -7.47
N THR A 273 -20.20 -5.04 -8.74
CA THR A 273 -20.74 -6.32 -9.20
C THR A 273 -19.77 -7.46 -8.91
N GLU A 274 -20.27 -8.70 -8.87
CA GLU A 274 -19.40 -9.87 -8.70
C GLU A 274 -18.32 -9.93 -9.77
N GLU A 275 -18.66 -9.64 -11.03
CA GLU A 275 -17.70 -9.63 -12.13
C GLU A 275 -16.59 -8.58 -11.94
N GLN A 276 -16.93 -7.38 -11.46
CA GLN A 276 -15.94 -6.34 -11.16
C GLN A 276 -15.01 -6.76 -10.02
N TRP A 277 -15.56 -7.36 -8.97
CA TRP A 277 -14.77 -7.93 -7.89
C TRP A 277 -13.83 -9.03 -8.39
N ASP A 278 -14.34 -10.00 -9.17
CA ASP A 278 -13.55 -11.11 -9.70
C ASP A 278 -12.36 -10.60 -10.52
N LYS A 279 -12.59 -9.64 -11.40
CA LYS A 279 -11.56 -9.06 -12.25
C LYS A 279 -10.48 -8.34 -11.43
N ALA A 280 -10.87 -7.49 -10.48
CA ALA A 280 -9.93 -6.71 -9.70
C ALA A 280 -9.14 -7.59 -8.70
N ILE A 281 -9.81 -8.51 -8.00
CA ILE A 281 -9.17 -9.44 -7.06
C ILE A 281 -8.18 -10.37 -7.78
N ASN A 282 -8.56 -10.91 -8.96
CA ASN A 282 -7.65 -11.76 -9.73
C ASN A 282 -6.39 -11.02 -10.16
N CYS A 283 -6.48 -9.73 -10.52
CA CYS A 283 -5.28 -8.91 -10.75
C CYS A 283 -4.44 -8.79 -9.47
N GLY A 284 -5.06 -8.52 -8.32
CA GLY A 284 -4.37 -8.47 -7.03
C GLY A 284 -3.63 -9.77 -6.70
N LEU A 285 -4.28 -10.91 -6.87
CA LEU A 285 -3.69 -12.23 -6.66
C LEU A 285 -2.51 -12.51 -7.61
N ASN A 286 -2.61 -12.11 -8.88
CA ASN A 286 -1.54 -12.30 -9.86
C ASN A 286 -0.29 -11.47 -9.52
N PHE A 287 -0.47 -10.19 -9.15
CA PHE A 287 0.64 -9.31 -8.74
C PHE A 287 1.31 -9.82 -7.46
N SER A 288 0.52 -10.22 -6.47
CA SER A 288 1.03 -10.81 -5.24
C SER A 288 1.82 -12.10 -5.50
N ALA A 289 1.29 -12.98 -6.37
CA ALA A 289 1.94 -14.23 -6.74
C ALA A 289 3.26 -14.01 -7.50
N ASP A 290 3.35 -12.99 -8.36
CA ASP A 290 4.60 -12.66 -9.05
C ASP A 290 5.65 -12.12 -8.08
N CYS A 291 5.27 -11.19 -7.20
CA CYS A 291 6.15 -10.66 -6.15
C CYS A 291 6.74 -11.78 -5.28
N CYS A 292 5.94 -12.78 -4.91
CA CYS A 292 6.40 -13.88 -4.05
C CYS A 292 7.45 -14.80 -4.70
N LYS A 293 7.73 -14.68 -6.00
CA LYS A 293 8.75 -15.50 -6.69
C LYS A 293 10.17 -15.01 -6.50
N ASP A 294 10.37 -13.84 -5.89
CA ASP A 294 11.67 -13.22 -5.70
C ASP A 294 11.81 -12.68 -4.26
N ILE A 295 13.00 -12.19 -3.93
CA ILE A 295 13.29 -11.49 -2.66
C ILE A 295 12.93 -9.99 -2.72
N PHE A 296 12.63 -9.47 -3.91
CA PHE A 296 12.28 -8.07 -4.10
C PHE A 296 10.83 -7.77 -3.73
N ASN A 297 10.58 -6.52 -3.35
CA ASN A 297 9.29 -6.07 -2.82
C ASN A 297 8.29 -5.66 -3.92
N TYR A 298 8.57 -5.97 -5.19
CA TYR A 298 7.80 -5.51 -6.35
C TYR A 298 7.58 -6.65 -7.34
N VAL A 299 6.59 -6.51 -8.25
CA VAL A 299 6.46 -7.41 -9.40
C VAL A 299 7.74 -7.36 -10.27
N SER A 300 8.07 -8.46 -10.93
CA SER A 300 9.20 -8.52 -11.85
C SER A 300 9.05 -7.54 -13.03
N ARG A 301 10.16 -7.14 -13.65
CA ARG A 301 10.11 -6.28 -14.85
C ARG A 301 9.44 -7.00 -16.01
N GLU A 302 9.69 -8.32 -16.14
CA GLU A 302 9.07 -9.19 -17.14
C GLU A 302 7.55 -9.22 -16.99
N PHE A 303 7.06 -9.38 -15.76
CA PHE A 303 5.62 -9.31 -15.47
C PHE A 303 5.06 -7.91 -15.80
N GLY A 304 5.77 -6.86 -15.44
CA GLY A 304 5.38 -5.49 -15.76
C GLY A 304 5.22 -5.25 -17.26
N GLU A 305 6.17 -5.72 -18.07
CA GLU A 305 6.09 -5.61 -19.55
C GLU A 305 4.90 -6.39 -20.13
N GLN A 306 4.59 -7.58 -19.59
CA GLN A 306 3.40 -8.34 -20.01
C GLN A 306 2.08 -7.63 -19.70
N MET A 307 2.05 -6.83 -18.64
CA MET A 307 0.83 -6.11 -18.23
C MET A 307 0.58 -4.82 -19.04
N LYS A 308 1.61 -4.27 -19.71
CA LYS A 308 1.49 -3.07 -20.56
C LYS A 308 0.72 -3.31 -21.88
N GLY A 309 0.62 -4.56 -22.31
CA GLY A 309 -0.12 -4.98 -23.51
C GLY A 309 -1.54 -5.28 -23.16
#